data_91b01fb5a2c561ced4db672763c91ae5
#
_entry.id   91b01fb5a2c561ced4db672763c91ae5
#
_cell.length_a   1.000
_cell.length_b   1.000
_cell.length_c   1.000
_cell.angle_alpha   90.00
_cell.angle_beta   90.00
_cell.angle_gamma   90.00
#
_symmetry.space_group_name_H-M   'P 1'
#
loop_
_entity.id
_entity.type
_entity.pdbx_description
1 polymer ?
#
loop_
_entity_poly.entity_id
_entity_poly.type
_entity_poly.pdbx_seq_one_letter_code
_entity_poly.pdbx_strand_id
1 'polypeptide(L)'
;RAWGGNLMKSAGAEIVKHYKDLAFMGFWEVILNIGKIYNNLNLCKKDLISFSPDCVIFIDYPGFNLRIANWAKAKGIDTHYYISPQIWAWKESRIKQIKNNIDHLHVILPFEKKFYEVKHQTPVNFVGHPLIDAIAEHTKFEKKSILKKFDLNEKPVIALLPGSRKQEINKSLKIMLSVIENFPNYQF
;
A
#
# COMPACT_ATOMS: atom_id res chain seq x y z
N ARG A 1 0.99 9.46 17.02
CA ARG A 1 0.32 10.40 16.11
C ARG A 1 0.44 9.89 14.68
N ALA A 2 -0.62 9.99 13.89
CA ALA A 2 -0.63 9.39 12.56
C ALA A 2 -1.41 10.20 11.51
N TRP A 3 -0.94 10.12 10.28
CA TRP A 3 -1.65 10.43 9.06
C TRP A 3 -2.12 9.09 8.46
N GLY A 4 -3.31 8.65 8.83
CA GLY A 4 -3.73 7.27 8.61
C GLY A 4 -5.23 7.08 8.55
N GLY A 5 -5.71 5.90 8.90
CA GLY A 5 -7.11 5.54 8.83
C GLY A 5 -7.69 5.00 10.14
N ASN A 6 -8.92 4.52 10.03
CA ASN A 6 -9.69 4.05 11.18
C ASN A 6 -9.00 2.91 11.96
N LEU A 7 -8.30 2.00 11.29
CA LEU A 7 -7.58 0.91 11.95
C LEU A 7 -6.46 1.44 12.84
N MET A 8 -5.71 2.45 12.39
CA MET A 8 -4.70 3.10 13.21
C MET A 8 -5.34 3.82 14.41
N LYS A 9 -6.49 4.47 14.19
CA LYS A 9 -7.25 5.09 15.28
C LYS A 9 -7.70 4.07 16.32
N SER A 10 -8.24 2.93 15.87
CA SER A 10 -8.68 1.84 16.76
C SER A 10 -7.51 1.20 17.52
N ALA A 11 -6.31 1.24 16.95
CA ALA A 11 -5.07 0.81 17.62
C ALA A 11 -4.48 1.89 18.55
N GLY A 12 -5.19 3.01 18.79
CA GLY A 12 -4.80 4.06 19.75
C GLY A 12 -4.04 5.24 19.13
N ALA A 13 -3.85 5.31 17.81
CA ALA A 13 -3.17 6.45 17.21
C ALA A 13 -4.08 7.69 17.14
N GLU A 14 -3.52 8.85 17.48
CA GLU A 14 -4.13 10.15 17.19
C GLU A 14 -4.08 10.43 15.69
N ILE A 15 -5.24 10.52 15.03
CA ILE A 15 -5.32 10.78 13.59
C ILE A 15 -5.39 12.28 13.32
N VAL A 16 -4.33 12.83 12.74
CA VAL A 16 -4.25 14.24 12.32
C VAL A 16 -4.95 14.44 10.97
N LYS A 17 -4.73 13.51 10.03
CA LYS A 17 -5.32 13.56 8.70
C LYS A 17 -5.72 12.16 8.25
N HIS A 18 -6.93 12.02 7.73
CA HIS A 18 -7.38 10.73 7.23
C HIS A 18 -6.82 10.46 5.82
N TYR A 19 -6.35 9.23 5.56
CA TYR A 19 -5.71 8.87 4.29
C TYR A 19 -6.62 9.07 3.07
N LYS A 20 -7.94 8.97 3.23
CA LYS A 20 -8.92 9.24 2.15
C LYS A 20 -8.82 10.66 1.60
N ASP A 21 -8.40 11.62 2.43
CA ASP A 21 -8.20 13.01 2.02
C ASP A 21 -6.84 13.25 1.34
N LEU A 22 -5.97 12.22 1.36
CA LEU A 22 -4.62 12.27 0.78
C LEU A 22 -4.53 11.50 -0.55
N ALA A 23 -5.39 10.48 -0.71
CA ALA A 23 -5.31 9.55 -1.82
C ALA A 23 -5.97 10.14 -3.07
N PHE A 24 -5.18 10.73 -3.93
CA PHE A 24 -5.56 11.06 -5.31
C PHE A 24 -4.99 9.98 -6.23
N MET A 25 -5.86 9.18 -6.83
CA MET A 25 -5.48 8.06 -7.69
C MET A 25 -5.89 8.34 -9.13
N GLY A 26 -4.89 8.40 -10.02
CA GLY A 26 -5.10 8.64 -11.43
C GLY A 26 -4.46 9.95 -11.90
N PHE A 27 -4.00 9.95 -13.17
CA PHE A 27 -3.26 11.09 -13.74
C PHE A 27 -4.07 12.39 -13.69
N TRP A 28 -5.36 12.34 -14.06
CA TRP A 28 -6.24 13.50 -14.07
C TRP A 28 -6.58 14.00 -12.66
N GLU A 29 -6.81 13.08 -11.72
CA GLU A 29 -7.09 13.46 -10.32
C GLU A 29 -5.88 14.15 -9.67
N VAL A 30 -4.67 13.72 -9.98
CA VAL A 30 -3.44 14.35 -9.50
C VAL A 30 -3.30 15.77 -10.06
N ILE A 31 -3.55 15.97 -11.36
CA ILE A 31 -3.45 17.31 -12.00
C ILE A 31 -4.48 18.26 -11.40
N LEU A 32 -5.73 17.84 -11.28
CA LEU A 32 -6.82 18.66 -10.74
C LEU A 32 -6.64 19.01 -9.26
N ASN A 33 -5.89 18.19 -8.52
CA ASN A 33 -5.70 18.37 -7.07
C ASN A 33 -4.27 18.74 -6.68
N ILE A 34 -3.44 19.23 -7.60
CA ILE A 34 -2.04 19.56 -7.32
C ILE A 34 -1.88 20.57 -6.17
N GLY A 35 -2.78 21.54 -6.09
CA GLY A 35 -2.83 22.49 -4.98
C GLY A 35 -3.11 21.84 -3.63
N LYS A 36 -4.04 20.87 -3.58
CA LYS A 36 -4.35 20.11 -2.36
C LYS A 36 -3.16 19.24 -1.93
N ILE A 37 -2.47 18.63 -2.90
CA ILE A 37 -1.27 17.84 -2.62
C ILE A 37 -0.18 18.72 -1.99
N TYR A 38 0.05 19.91 -2.55
CA TYR A 38 1.02 20.86 -2.01
C TYR A 38 0.64 21.35 -0.60
N ASN A 39 -0.64 21.67 -0.39
CA ASN A 39 -1.16 22.06 0.91
C ASN A 39 -1.00 20.94 1.95
N ASN A 40 -1.27 19.70 1.57
CA ASN A 40 -1.07 18.53 2.45
C ASN A 40 0.41 18.33 2.80
N LEU A 41 1.34 18.53 1.84
CA LEU A 41 2.78 18.48 2.14
C LEU A 41 3.18 19.54 3.17
N ASN A 42 2.69 20.78 3.01
CA ASN A 42 2.98 21.86 3.94
C ASN A 42 2.34 21.63 5.32
N LEU A 43 1.12 21.11 5.35
CA LEU A 43 0.45 20.73 6.60
C LEU A 43 1.23 19.64 7.33
N CYS A 44 1.67 18.60 6.61
CA CYS A 44 2.47 17.53 7.18
C CYS A 44 3.78 18.03 7.79
N LYS A 45 4.48 18.92 7.10
CA LYS A 45 5.70 19.54 7.62
C LYS A 45 5.45 20.36 8.89
N LYS A 46 4.36 21.14 8.92
CA LYS A 46 3.97 21.91 10.12
C LYS A 46 3.61 20.99 11.28
N ASP A 47 2.90 19.91 11.01
CA ASP A 47 2.52 18.91 12.00
C ASP A 47 3.77 18.22 12.59
N LEU A 48 4.72 17.81 11.76
CA LEU A 48 6.00 17.24 12.20
C LEU A 48 6.81 18.21 13.06
N ILE A 49 6.86 19.50 12.70
CA ILE A 49 7.53 20.53 13.52
C ILE A 49 6.85 20.66 14.89
N SER A 50 5.52 20.78 14.90
CA SER A 50 4.74 20.98 16.12
C SER A 50 4.77 19.77 17.05
N PHE A 51 4.80 18.56 16.49
CA PHE A 51 4.83 17.32 17.27
C PHE A 51 6.23 16.96 17.72
N SER A 52 7.26 17.39 16.96
CA SER A 52 8.69 17.12 17.24
C SER A 52 8.98 15.64 17.50
N PRO A 53 8.70 14.73 16.56
CA PRO A 53 8.92 13.29 16.76
C PRO A 53 10.41 12.94 16.73
N ASP A 54 10.80 11.90 17.45
CA ASP A 54 12.13 11.31 17.36
C ASP A 54 12.36 10.61 16.02
N CYS A 55 11.32 9.97 15.49
CA CYS A 55 11.36 9.31 14.18
C CYS A 55 10.03 9.47 13.43
N VAL A 56 10.09 9.27 12.11
CA VAL A 56 8.91 9.21 11.24
C VAL A 56 8.91 7.91 10.45
N ILE A 57 7.77 7.20 10.47
CA ILE A 57 7.57 5.96 9.72
C ILE A 57 6.68 6.23 8.52
N PHE A 58 7.24 6.14 7.33
CA PHE A 58 6.51 6.22 6.07
C PHE A 58 5.98 4.85 5.67
N ILE A 59 4.72 4.76 5.28
CA ILE A 59 4.09 3.51 4.84
C ILE A 59 3.62 3.67 3.40
N ASP A 60 4.22 2.89 2.47
CA ASP A 60 3.89 2.96 1.03
C ASP A 60 3.79 4.40 0.49
N TYR A 61 2.90 4.69 -0.46
CA TYR A 61 2.56 6.02 -1.00
C TYR A 61 3.78 6.89 -1.38
N PRO A 62 4.67 6.40 -2.26
CA PRO A 62 5.99 7.02 -2.49
C PRO A 62 5.95 8.43 -3.08
N GLY A 63 4.88 8.78 -3.78
CA GLY A 63 4.73 10.12 -4.38
C GLY A 63 4.68 11.24 -3.34
N PHE A 64 4.11 11.00 -2.19
CA PHE A 64 4.02 11.93 -1.07
C PHE A 64 5.17 11.70 -0.07
N ASN A 65 5.32 10.46 0.36
CA ASN A 65 6.22 10.08 1.45
C ASN A 65 7.69 10.40 1.15
N LEU A 66 8.19 10.14 -0.06
CA LEU A 66 9.58 10.48 -0.40
C LEU A 66 9.87 11.99 -0.38
N ARG A 67 8.86 12.84 -0.62
CA ARG A 67 9.02 14.31 -0.52
C ARG A 67 9.11 14.76 0.94
N ILE A 68 8.29 14.15 1.81
CA ILE A 68 8.36 14.42 3.26
C ILE A 68 9.65 13.85 3.84
N ALA A 69 10.06 12.65 3.42
CA ALA A 69 11.31 12.03 3.86
C ALA A 69 12.54 12.91 3.58
N ASN A 70 12.64 13.47 2.39
CA ASN A 70 13.73 14.39 2.05
C ASN A 70 13.75 15.61 2.99
N TRP A 71 12.60 16.15 3.32
CA TRP A 71 12.50 17.28 4.24
C TRP A 71 12.78 16.86 5.70
N ALA A 72 12.24 15.71 6.15
CA ALA A 72 12.44 15.19 7.50
C ALA A 72 13.93 14.89 7.77
N LYS A 73 14.59 14.26 6.80
CA LYS A 73 16.03 13.99 6.86
C LYS A 73 16.85 15.25 6.99
N ALA A 74 16.52 16.31 6.24
CA ALA A 74 17.18 17.61 6.33
C ALA A 74 16.94 18.32 7.69
N LYS A 75 15.93 17.89 8.46
CA LYS A 75 15.66 18.35 9.83
C LYS A 75 16.27 17.47 10.91
N GLY A 76 17.00 16.43 10.55
CA GLY A 76 17.62 15.50 11.48
C GLY A 76 16.65 14.52 12.14
N ILE A 77 15.44 14.36 11.60
CA ILE A 77 14.46 13.38 12.07
C ILE A 77 14.83 12.02 11.49
N ASP A 78 14.88 10.99 12.34
CA ASP A 78 15.14 9.62 11.92
C ASP A 78 14.01 9.09 11.01
N THR A 79 14.37 8.48 9.88
CA THR A 79 13.40 8.13 8.83
C THR A 79 13.33 6.64 8.58
N HIS A 80 12.15 6.06 8.83
CA HIS A 80 11.82 4.68 8.51
C HIS A 80 10.88 4.61 7.32
N TYR A 81 11.06 3.63 6.46
CA TYR A 81 10.13 3.39 5.36
C TYR A 81 9.68 1.92 5.38
N TYR A 82 8.40 1.72 5.67
CA TYR A 82 7.74 0.41 5.66
C TYR A 82 6.92 0.23 4.39
N ILE A 83 6.95 -0.95 3.80
CA ILE A 83 6.42 -1.26 2.47
C ILE A 83 7.14 -0.39 1.43
N SER A 84 8.39 -0.74 1.15
CA SER A 84 9.26 0.04 0.26
C SER A 84 8.61 0.31 -1.10
N PRO A 85 8.92 1.45 -1.74
CA PRO A 85 8.47 1.67 -3.10
C PRO A 85 8.95 0.56 -4.02
N GLN A 86 8.04 0.00 -4.84
CA GLN A 86 8.35 -1.11 -5.75
C GLN A 86 9.21 -0.63 -6.94
N ILE A 87 10.39 -0.10 -6.66
CA ILE A 87 11.30 0.45 -7.67
C ILE A 87 11.89 -0.63 -8.59
N TRP A 88 11.84 -1.88 -8.19
CA TRP A 88 12.21 -3.03 -9.00
C TRP A 88 11.23 -3.26 -10.17
N ALA A 89 9.98 -2.81 -10.08
CA ALA A 89 8.98 -2.91 -11.13
C ALA A 89 8.98 -1.67 -12.05
N TRP A 90 9.22 -0.46 -11.50
CA TRP A 90 9.20 0.78 -12.25
C TRP A 90 9.86 1.93 -11.48
N LYS A 91 10.38 2.94 -12.19
CA LYS A 91 11.05 4.11 -11.60
C LYS A 91 12.22 3.76 -10.67
N GLU A 92 13.09 2.85 -11.11
CA GLU A 92 14.28 2.44 -10.37
C GLU A 92 15.17 3.64 -9.97
N SER A 93 15.11 4.74 -10.73
CA SER A 93 15.83 5.99 -10.42
C SER A 93 15.52 6.57 -9.02
N ARG A 94 14.41 6.19 -8.40
CA ARG A 94 14.06 6.56 -7.01
C ARG A 94 15.03 6.01 -5.98
N ILE A 95 15.87 5.04 -6.33
CA ILE A 95 16.91 4.51 -5.43
C ILE A 95 17.79 5.61 -4.85
N LYS A 96 18.10 6.66 -5.64
CA LYS A 96 18.89 7.80 -5.15
C LYS A 96 18.18 8.55 -4.01
N GLN A 97 16.86 8.74 -4.13
CA GLN A 97 16.07 9.40 -3.09
C GLN A 97 15.97 8.53 -1.83
N ILE A 98 15.82 7.22 -1.99
CA ILE A 98 15.77 6.26 -0.88
C ILE A 98 17.09 6.30 -0.12
N LYS A 99 18.23 6.14 -0.80
CA LYS A 99 19.56 6.17 -0.18
C LYS A 99 19.85 7.45 0.60
N ASN A 100 19.41 8.58 0.06
CA ASN A 100 19.74 9.88 0.66
C ASN A 100 18.81 10.25 1.81
N ASN A 101 17.59 9.73 1.85
CA ASN A 101 16.54 10.25 2.71
C ASN A 101 15.92 9.23 3.66
N ILE A 102 16.27 7.94 3.57
CA ILE A 102 15.73 6.89 4.42
C ILE A 102 16.86 6.22 5.18
N ASP A 103 16.76 6.26 6.51
CA ASP A 103 17.73 5.63 7.41
C ASP A 103 17.46 4.12 7.53
N HIS A 104 16.19 3.74 7.63
CA HIS A 104 15.77 2.36 7.83
C HIS A 104 14.71 1.95 6.81
N LEU A 105 15.11 1.12 5.85
CA LEU A 105 14.22 0.62 4.80
C LEU A 105 13.72 -0.79 5.17
N HIS A 106 12.40 -0.94 5.30
CA HIS A 106 11.73 -2.20 5.62
C HIS A 106 11.00 -2.73 4.39
N VAL A 107 11.48 -3.87 3.89
CA VAL A 107 10.95 -4.54 2.69
C VAL A 107 10.08 -5.72 3.07
N ILE A 108 9.06 -6.00 2.26
CA ILE A 108 8.03 -7.01 2.54
C ILE A 108 8.12 -8.24 1.65
N LEU A 109 8.85 -8.18 0.54
CA LEU A 109 9.02 -9.32 -0.39
C LEU A 109 10.44 -9.87 -0.27
N PRO A 110 10.63 -11.21 -0.21
CA PRO A 110 11.95 -11.81 0.02
C PRO A 110 13.02 -11.40 -0.99
N PHE A 111 12.64 -11.26 -2.27
CA PHE A 111 13.58 -10.89 -3.34
C PHE A 111 14.03 -9.42 -3.27
N GLU A 112 13.27 -8.54 -2.61
CA GLU A 112 13.62 -7.13 -2.46
C GLU A 112 14.92 -6.97 -1.67
N LYS A 113 15.17 -7.84 -0.70
CA LYS A 113 16.43 -7.82 0.04
C LYS A 113 17.62 -7.95 -0.91
N LYS A 114 17.61 -8.96 -1.79
CA LYS A 114 18.68 -9.16 -2.79
C LYS A 114 18.76 -7.99 -3.76
N PHE A 115 17.61 -7.45 -4.18
CA PHE A 115 17.56 -6.31 -5.09
C PHE A 115 18.23 -5.07 -4.49
N TYR A 116 17.90 -4.72 -3.26
CA TYR A 116 18.48 -3.54 -2.61
C TYR A 116 19.93 -3.76 -2.17
N GLU A 117 20.26 -4.86 -1.51
CA GLU A 117 21.59 -5.09 -0.96
C GLU A 117 22.63 -5.41 -2.03
N VAL A 118 22.31 -6.29 -2.98
CA VAL A 118 23.29 -6.73 -4.01
C VAL A 118 23.37 -5.73 -5.15
N LYS A 119 22.24 -5.39 -5.78
CA LYS A 119 22.24 -4.51 -6.95
C LYS A 119 22.51 -3.05 -6.58
N HIS A 120 21.98 -2.59 -5.47
CA HIS A 120 22.04 -1.17 -5.09
C HIS A 120 22.92 -0.89 -3.89
N GLN A 121 23.53 -1.90 -3.25
CA GLN A 121 24.39 -1.72 -2.07
C GLN A 121 23.70 -0.85 -0.99
N THR A 122 22.42 -1.13 -0.74
CA THR A 122 21.56 -0.43 0.21
C THR A 122 21.06 -1.43 1.24
N PRO A 123 21.44 -1.30 2.52
CA PRO A 123 21.00 -2.21 3.57
C PRO A 123 19.47 -2.09 3.76
N VAL A 124 18.80 -3.23 3.98
CA VAL A 124 17.36 -3.27 4.23
C VAL A 124 17.00 -4.33 5.26
N ASN A 125 15.91 -4.11 5.97
CA ASN A 125 15.31 -5.09 6.87
C ASN A 125 14.16 -5.81 6.17
N PHE A 126 14.27 -7.12 5.97
CA PHE A 126 13.15 -7.93 5.52
C PHE A 126 12.24 -8.24 6.71
N VAL A 127 11.00 -7.76 6.68
CA VAL A 127 10.05 -7.84 7.80
C VAL A 127 8.84 -8.74 7.51
N GLY A 128 8.75 -9.29 6.29
CA GLY A 128 7.61 -10.10 5.85
C GLY A 128 6.43 -9.26 5.35
N HIS A 129 5.49 -9.94 4.70
CA HIS A 129 4.33 -9.28 4.07
C HIS A 129 3.15 -9.21 5.06
N PRO A 130 2.58 -8.02 5.32
CA PRO A 130 1.49 -7.84 6.31
C PRO A 130 0.21 -8.62 5.98
N LEU A 131 0.02 -9.01 4.72
CA LEU A 131 -1.13 -9.87 4.34
C LEU A 131 -1.05 -11.27 4.94
N ILE A 132 0.13 -11.76 5.35
CA ILE A 132 0.25 -13.08 5.98
C ILE A 132 -0.55 -13.10 7.29
N ASP A 133 -0.39 -12.05 8.10
CA ASP A 133 -1.11 -11.92 9.37
C ASP A 133 -2.61 -11.72 9.13
N ALA A 134 -2.97 -10.84 8.19
CA ALA A 134 -4.37 -10.59 7.84
C ALA A 134 -5.09 -11.84 7.29
N ILE A 135 -4.39 -12.68 6.50
CA ILE A 135 -4.95 -13.94 6.00
C ILE A 135 -5.07 -14.97 7.13
N ALA A 136 -4.08 -15.06 8.02
CA ALA A 136 -4.10 -16.02 9.12
C ALA A 136 -5.32 -15.83 10.04
N GLU A 137 -5.78 -14.61 10.24
CA GLU A 137 -7.01 -14.31 10.98
C GLU A 137 -8.28 -14.85 10.29
N HIS A 138 -8.25 -15.02 8.96
CA HIS A 138 -9.39 -15.42 8.15
C HIS A 138 -9.38 -16.90 7.74
N THR A 139 -8.33 -17.68 8.02
CA THR A 139 -8.19 -19.07 7.58
C THR A 139 -9.09 -20.09 8.31
N LYS A 140 -9.95 -19.67 9.22
CA LYS A 140 -10.86 -20.54 10.00
C LYS A 140 -12.17 -20.89 9.28
N PHE A 141 -12.29 -20.66 7.98
CA PHE A 141 -13.51 -20.98 7.25
C PHE A 141 -13.49 -22.42 6.72
N GLU A 142 -14.47 -23.23 7.14
CA GLU A 142 -14.72 -24.53 6.53
C GLU A 142 -15.32 -24.36 5.13
N LYS A 143 -14.83 -25.16 4.15
CA LYS A 143 -15.32 -25.14 2.75
C LYS A 143 -16.85 -25.22 2.69
N LYS A 144 -17.47 -26.11 3.49
CA LYS A 144 -18.94 -26.30 3.53
C LYS A 144 -19.68 -25.02 3.93
N SER A 145 -19.15 -24.27 4.90
CA SER A 145 -19.77 -23.02 5.36
C SER A 145 -19.72 -21.93 4.27
N ILE A 146 -18.64 -21.88 3.49
CA ILE A 146 -18.48 -20.95 2.36
C ILE A 146 -19.45 -21.31 1.24
N LEU A 147 -19.53 -22.59 0.84
CA LEU A 147 -20.46 -23.05 -0.19
C LEU A 147 -21.90 -22.69 0.18
N LYS A 148 -22.31 -22.96 1.44
CA LYS A 148 -23.64 -22.60 1.94
C LYS A 148 -23.88 -21.09 1.96
N LYS A 149 -22.90 -20.33 2.40
CA LYS A 149 -23.01 -18.85 2.50
C LYS A 149 -23.26 -18.17 1.14
N PHE A 150 -22.68 -18.71 0.07
CA PHE A 150 -22.77 -18.16 -1.27
C PHE A 150 -23.70 -18.95 -2.20
N ASP A 151 -24.50 -19.87 -1.65
CA ASP A 151 -25.43 -20.74 -2.39
C ASP A 151 -24.76 -21.50 -3.54
N LEU A 152 -23.54 -21.99 -3.27
CA LEU A 152 -22.75 -22.75 -4.21
C LEU A 152 -22.99 -24.26 -4.01
N ASN A 153 -22.98 -25.01 -5.13
CA ASN A 153 -23.15 -26.46 -5.14
C ASN A 153 -21.80 -27.20 -5.10
N GLU A 154 -21.81 -28.52 -5.38
CA GLU A 154 -20.59 -29.36 -5.38
C GLU A 154 -19.71 -29.19 -6.64
N LYS A 155 -20.13 -28.40 -7.65
CA LYS A 155 -19.31 -28.17 -8.85
C LYS A 155 -18.00 -27.48 -8.48
N PRO A 156 -16.93 -27.70 -9.27
CA PRO A 156 -15.69 -26.93 -9.12
C PRO A 156 -15.93 -25.44 -9.26
N VAL A 157 -15.28 -24.63 -8.41
CA VAL A 157 -15.41 -23.18 -8.37
C VAL A 157 -14.25 -22.52 -9.12
N ILE A 158 -14.57 -21.61 -10.01
CA ILE A 158 -13.59 -20.69 -10.62
C ILE A 158 -13.78 -19.30 -9.98
N ALA A 159 -12.81 -18.85 -9.20
CA ALA A 159 -12.86 -17.53 -8.59
C ALA A 159 -12.50 -16.44 -9.63
N LEU A 160 -13.41 -15.49 -9.83
CA LEU A 160 -13.17 -14.31 -10.66
C LEU A 160 -12.60 -13.18 -9.79
N LEU A 161 -11.41 -12.69 -10.15
CA LEU A 161 -10.72 -11.63 -9.41
C LEU A 161 -10.56 -10.39 -10.31
N PRO A 162 -11.63 -9.59 -10.50
CA PRO A 162 -11.64 -8.48 -11.48
C PRO A 162 -10.85 -7.25 -11.03
N GLY A 163 -10.24 -7.29 -9.84
CA GLY A 163 -9.53 -6.17 -9.24
C GLY A 163 -10.26 -5.58 -8.04
N SER A 164 -9.66 -4.56 -7.44
CA SER A 164 -10.19 -3.88 -6.24
C SER A 164 -10.76 -2.49 -6.51
N ARG A 165 -10.49 -1.90 -7.67
CA ARG A 165 -10.93 -0.56 -8.05
C ARG A 165 -12.15 -0.60 -8.94
N LYS A 166 -13.11 0.32 -8.74
CA LYS A 166 -14.34 0.41 -9.56
C LYS A 166 -14.05 0.39 -11.07
N GLN A 167 -13.02 1.10 -11.53
CA GLN A 167 -12.65 1.14 -12.94
C GLN A 167 -12.14 -0.21 -13.46
N GLU A 168 -11.34 -0.92 -12.65
CA GLU A 168 -10.83 -2.27 -12.96
C GLU A 168 -12.01 -3.25 -13.03
N ILE A 169 -12.85 -3.27 -12.00
CA ILE A 169 -14.04 -4.13 -11.93
C ILE A 169 -14.96 -3.90 -13.13
N ASN A 170 -15.27 -2.64 -13.45
CA ASN A 170 -16.17 -2.32 -14.57
C ASN A 170 -15.64 -2.78 -15.93
N LYS A 171 -14.31 -2.78 -16.13
CA LYS A 171 -13.70 -3.26 -17.38
C LYS A 171 -13.56 -4.77 -17.41
N SER A 172 -12.97 -5.34 -16.37
CA SER A 172 -12.53 -6.74 -16.35
C SER A 172 -13.68 -7.70 -16.08
N LEU A 173 -14.61 -7.36 -15.17
CA LEU A 173 -15.69 -8.25 -14.78
C LEU A 173 -16.62 -8.60 -15.95
N LYS A 174 -16.96 -7.62 -16.81
CA LYS A 174 -17.80 -7.88 -17.99
C LYS A 174 -17.17 -8.90 -18.93
N ILE A 175 -15.85 -8.80 -19.15
CA ILE A 175 -15.11 -9.73 -20.00
C ILE A 175 -15.04 -11.11 -19.33
N MET A 176 -14.78 -11.17 -18.03
CA MET A 176 -14.74 -12.43 -17.28
C MET A 176 -16.11 -13.13 -17.29
N LEU A 177 -17.19 -12.39 -17.13
CA LEU A 177 -18.56 -12.94 -17.16
C LEU A 177 -18.97 -13.44 -18.54
N SER A 178 -18.48 -12.85 -19.61
CA SER A 178 -18.85 -13.25 -20.98
C SER A 178 -18.38 -14.64 -21.39
N VAL A 179 -17.44 -15.23 -20.68
CA VAL A 179 -16.93 -16.58 -20.99
C VAL A 179 -17.56 -17.68 -20.13
N ILE A 180 -18.43 -17.36 -19.17
CA ILE A 180 -19.02 -18.32 -18.21
C ILE A 180 -19.77 -19.44 -18.95
N GLU A 181 -20.51 -19.12 -20.00
CA GLU A 181 -21.28 -20.10 -20.79
C GLU A 181 -20.40 -21.18 -21.41
N ASN A 182 -19.12 -20.91 -21.64
CA ASN A 182 -18.17 -21.89 -22.17
C ASN A 182 -17.72 -22.93 -21.10
N PHE A 183 -18.11 -22.73 -19.84
CA PHE A 183 -17.70 -23.58 -18.71
C PHE A 183 -18.87 -24.12 -17.89
N PRO A 184 -19.81 -24.89 -18.51
CA PRO A 184 -21.06 -25.31 -17.88
C PRO A 184 -20.87 -26.26 -16.67
N ASN A 185 -19.70 -26.89 -16.57
CA ASN A 185 -19.38 -27.82 -15.50
C ASN A 185 -18.76 -27.12 -14.26
N TYR A 186 -18.60 -25.81 -14.32
CA TYR A 186 -18.05 -24.99 -13.25
C TYR A 186 -19.11 -24.04 -12.69
N GLN A 187 -18.81 -23.48 -11.53
CA GLN A 187 -19.53 -22.35 -10.95
C GLN A 187 -18.52 -21.22 -10.62
N PHE A 188 -18.98 -19.96 -10.55
CA PHE A 188 -18.13 -18.77 -10.51
C PHE A 188 -18.43 -17.89 -9.30
#